data_4d86bc45062ba6f2ba5facb9944ce84a
#
_entry.id   4d86bc45062ba6f2ba5facb9944ce84a
#
_cell.length_a   1.000
_cell.length_b   1.000
_cell.length_c   1.000
_cell.angle_alpha   90.00
_cell.angle_beta   90.00
_cell.angle_gamma   90.00
#
_symmetry.space_group_name_H-M   'P 1'
#
loop_
_entity.id
_entity.type
_entity.pdbx_description
1 polymer ?
#
loop_
_entity_poly.entity_id
_entity_poly.type
_entity_poly.pdbx_seq_one_letter_code
_entity_poly.pdbx_strand_id
1 'polypeptide(L)' 'MKWDRLRLFNIVAQTRNITEASYILHISQSALSRQMKSLENELGVKLFLRNSDGISLTKAGMRLSSSVQVLASDISKTH' A
#
# COMPACT_ATOMS: atom_id res chain seq x y z
N MET A 1 -4.44 -5.41 12.48
CA MET A 1 -4.38 -4.85 11.12
C MET A 1 -5.22 -5.72 10.17
N LYS A 2 -6.08 -5.10 9.41
CA LYS A 2 -6.97 -5.85 8.51
C LYS A 2 -6.26 -6.15 7.19
N TRP A 3 -6.49 -7.35 6.68
CA TRP A 3 -5.94 -7.77 5.39
C TRP A 3 -6.32 -6.82 4.25
N ASP A 4 -7.56 -6.29 4.26
CA ASP A 4 -8.03 -5.37 3.23
C ASP A 4 -7.13 -4.15 3.11
N ARG A 5 -6.70 -3.58 4.23
CA ARG A 5 -5.83 -2.40 4.23
C ARG A 5 -4.46 -2.73 3.66
N LEU A 6 -3.96 -3.93 3.93
CA LEU A 6 -2.70 -4.41 3.35
C LEU A 6 -2.81 -4.59 1.84
N ARG A 7 -3.96 -5.02 1.36
CA ARG A 7 -4.20 -5.15 -0.08
C ARG A 7 -4.17 -3.78 -0.75
N LEU A 8 -4.81 -2.79 -0.13
CA LEU A 8 -4.75 -1.41 -0.63
C LEU A 8 -3.30 -0.92 -0.68
N PHE A 9 -2.58 -1.16 0.40
CA PHE A 9 -1.18 -0.77 0.48
C PHE A 9 -0.35 -1.42 -0.64
N ASN A 10 -0.56 -2.71 -0.88
CA ASN A 10 0.17 -3.43 -1.91
C ASN A 10 -0.01 -2.80 -3.30
N ILE A 11 -1.25 -2.42 -3.64
CA ILE A 11 -1.53 -1.78 -4.92
C ILE A 11 -0.85 -0.41 -5.01
N VAL A 12 -0.91 0.39 -3.93
CA VAL A 12 -0.24 1.69 -3.91
C VAL A 12 1.27 1.52 -4.04
N ALA A 13 1.84 0.53 -3.37
CA ALA A 13 3.27 0.26 -3.41
C ALA A 13 3.75 -0.16 -4.80
N GLN A 14 2.94 -0.92 -5.52
CA GLN A 14 3.27 -1.38 -6.86
C GLN A 14 3.12 -0.26 -7.90
N THR A 15 2.04 0.50 -7.83
CA THR A 15 1.78 1.56 -8.80
C THR A 15 2.61 2.81 -8.52
N ARG A 16 2.86 3.09 -7.24
CA ARG A 16 3.53 4.32 -6.79
C ARG A 16 2.81 5.57 -7.29
N ASN A 17 1.52 5.44 -7.48
CA ASN A 17 0.67 6.52 -8.00
C ASN A 17 -0.72 6.37 -7.39
N ILE A 18 -1.10 7.33 -6.55
CA ILE A 18 -2.38 7.30 -5.82
C ILE A 18 -3.56 7.34 -6.78
N THR A 19 -3.47 8.12 -7.84
CA THR A 19 -4.54 8.23 -8.83
C THR A 19 -4.77 6.89 -9.51
N GLU A 20 -3.71 6.28 -10.00
CA GLU A 20 -3.79 4.98 -10.66
C GLU A 20 -4.29 3.90 -9.70
N ALA A 21 -3.75 3.87 -8.48
CA ALA A 21 -4.17 2.90 -7.48
C ALA A 21 -5.65 3.04 -7.15
N SER A 22 -6.14 4.28 -7.00
CA SER A 22 -7.56 4.51 -6.71
C SER A 22 -8.46 4.02 -7.84
N TYR A 23 -8.00 4.16 -9.07
CA TYR A 23 -8.69 3.66 -10.26
C TYR A 23 -8.80 2.14 -10.21
N ILE A 24 -7.68 1.45 -9.97
CA ILE A 24 -7.65 -0.01 -9.89
C ILE A 24 -8.55 -0.52 -8.77
N LEU A 25 -8.56 0.18 -7.64
CA LEU A 25 -9.29 -0.24 -6.44
C LEU A 25 -10.74 0.22 -6.44
N HIS A 26 -11.14 1.07 -7.39
CA HIS A 26 -12.49 1.63 -7.48
C HIS A 26 -12.90 2.41 -6.23
N ILE A 27 -11.97 3.16 -5.66
CA ILE A 27 -12.25 4.06 -4.53
C ILE A 27 -11.69 5.45 -4.85
N SER A 28 -12.14 6.47 -4.12
CA SER A 28 -11.65 7.82 -4.33
C SER A 28 -10.21 7.97 -3.84
N GLN A 29 -9.48 8.93 -4.42
CA GLN A 29 -8.12 9.23 -3.99
C GLN A 29 -8.07 9.64 -2.52
N SER A 30 -9.05 10.44 -2.08
CA SER A 30 -9.09 10.89 -0.69
C SER A 30 -9.34 9.73 0.27
N ALA A 31 -10.21 8.78 -0.11
CA ALA A 31 -10.46 7.60 0.70
C ALA A 31 -9.20 6.73 0.80
N LEU A 32 -8.51 6.52 -0.34
CA LEU A 32 -7.29 5.73 -0.37
C LEU A 32 -6.21 6.38 0.47
N SER A 33 -6.02 7.69 0.35
CA SER A 33 -5.03 8.42 1.13
C SER A 33 -5.29 8.29 2.62
N ARG A 34 -6.56 8.38 3.04
CA ARG A 34 -6.93 8.22 4.45
C ARG A 34 -6.63 6.82 4.96
N GLN A 35 -6.91 5.80 4.15
CA GLN A 35 -6.61 4.42 4.53
C GLN A 35 -5.11 4.21 4.70
N MET A 36 -4.30 4.79 3.82
CA MET A 36 -2.85 4.66 3.93
C MET A 36 -2.32 5.40 5.15
N LYS A 37 -2.86 6.58 5.44
CA LYS A 37 -2.48 7.32 6.63
C LYS A 37 -2.87 6.57 7.92
N SER A 38 -4.05 5.96 7.93
CA SER A 38 -4.49 5.12 9.04
C SER A 38 -3.53 3.95 9.26
N LEU A 39 -3.09 3.32 8.18
CA LEU A 39 -2.14 2.21 8.27
C LEU A 39 -0.81 2.68 8.87
N GLU A 40 -0.30 3.82 8.40
CA GLU A 40 0.93 4.40 8.95
C GLU A 40 0.79 4.69 10.44
N ASN A 41 -0.35 5.27 10.84
CA ASN A 41 -0.62 5.58 12.24
C ASN A 41 -0.70 4.30 13.10
N GLU A 42 -1.35 3.27 12.58
CA GLU A 42 -1.48 2.00 13.28
C GLU A 42 -0.11 1.35 13.50
N LEU A 43 0.75 1.40 12.49
CA LEU A 43 2.09 0.80 12.57
C LEU A 43 3.12 1.72 13.26
N GLY A 44 2.81 3.00 13.37
CA GLY A 44 3.70 3.96 14.00
C GLY A 44 4.91 4.33 13.15
N VAL A 45 4.83 4.11 11.83
CA VAL A 45 5.93 4.42 10.90
C VAL A 45 5.39 5.01 9.62
N LYS A 46 6.21 5.79 8.95
CA LYS A 46 5.91 6.26 7.60
C LYS A 46 6.22 5.16 6.60
N LEU A 47 5.30 4.92 5.68
CA LEU A 47 5.46 3.93 4.62
C LEU A 47 5.76 4.58 3.28
N PHE A 48 5.30 5.82 3.09
CA PHE A 48 5.41 6.54 1.83
C PHE A 48 6.04 7.90 2.02
N LEU A 49 6.77 8.34 0.99
CA LEU A 49 7.26 9.70 0.85
C LEU A 49 6.63 10.27 -0.42
N ARG A 50 5.99 11.44 -0.30
CA ARG A 50 5.38 12.11 -1.45
C ARG A 50 6.34 13.15 -2.00
N ASN A 51 6.44 13.19 -3.33
CA ASN A 51 7.26 14.19 -4.01
C ASN A 51 6.55 14.61 -5.31
N SER A 52 7.16 15.52 -6.06
CA SER A 52 6.56 16.05 -7.29
C SER A 52 6.38 14.98 -8.36
N ASP A 53 7.17 13.91 -8.32
CA ASP A 53 7.13 12.86 -9.31
C ASP A 53 6.23 11.68 -8.91
N GLY A 54 5.59 11.77 -7.74
CA GLY A 54 4.71 10.72 -7.25
C GLY A 54 5.03 10.29 -5.84
N ILE A 55 5.05 8.98 -5.62
CA ILE A 55 5.24 8.37 -4.30
C ILE A 55 6.43 7.43 -4.32
N SER A 56 7.28 7.54 -3.30
CA SER A 56 8.36 6.57 -3.03
C SER A 56 8.02 5.81 -1.76
N LEU A 57 8.65 4.64 -1.59
CA LEU A 57 8.53 3.87 -0.36
C LEU A 57 9.67 4.22 0.58
N THR A 58 9.35 4.29 1.88
CA THR A 58 10.38 4.34 2.92
C THR A 58 10.98 2.94 3.08
N LYS A 59 12.03 2.80 3.88
CA LYS A 59 12.56 1.47 4.21
C LYS A 59 11.49 0.59 4.83
N ALA A 60 10.69 1.15 5.74
CA ALA A 60 9.59 0.42 6.36
C ALA A 60 8.57 0.00 5.31
N GLY A 61 8.26 0.90 4.36
CA GLY A 61 7.34 0.60 3.26
C GLY A 61 7.86 -0.53 2.38
N MET A 62 9.15 -0.53 2.08
CA MET A 62 9.77 -1.59 1.28
C MET A 62 9.69 -2.95 1.99
N ARG A 63 9.96 -2.97 3.29
CA ARG A 63 9.88 -4.19 4.09
C ARG A 63 8.46 -4.75 4.12
N LEU A 64 7.48 -3.87 4.35
CA LEU A 64 6.09 -4.29 4.38
C LEU A 64 5.65 -4.79 3.01
N SER A 65 6.03 -4.10 1.94
CA SER A 65 5.70 -4.49 0.58
C SER A 65 6.22 -5.90 0.27
N SER A 66 7.47 -6.18 0.64
CA SER A 66 8.05 -7.50 0.44
C SER A 66 7.29 -8.57 1.20
N SER A 67 6.92 -8.30 2.45
CA SER A 67 6.17 -9.25 3.28
C SER A 67 4.80 -9.54 2.70
N VAL A 68 4.11 -8.51 2.24
CA VAL A 68 2.76 -8.67 1.65
C VAL A 68 2.85 -9.47 0.35
N GLN A 69 3.86 -9.24 -0.47
CA GLN A 69 4.04 -9.97 -1.72
C GLN A 69 4.31 -11.45 -1.47
N VAL A 70 5.12 -11.76 -0.46
CA VAL A 70 5.40 -13.16 -0.09
C VAL A 70 4.12 -13.86 0.34
N LEU A 71 3.31 -13.22 1.19
CA LEU A 71 2.05 -13.78 1.64
C LEU A 71 1.09 -14.01 0.48
N ALA A 72 0.98 -13.05 -0.44
CA ALA A 72 0.13 -13.18 -1.61
C ALA A 72 0.59 -14.30 -2.52
N SER A 73 1.91 -14.45 -2.70
CA SER A 73 2.50 -15.53 -3.50
C SER A 73 2.19 -16.89 -2.90
N ASP A 74 2.34 -17.01 -1.58
CA ASP A 74 2.06 -18.27 -0.88
C ASP A 74 0.59 -18.67 -1.01
N ILE A 75 -0.31 -17.72 -0.89
CA ILE A 75 -1.75 -17.94 -1.07
C ILE A 75 -2.03 -18.45 -2.49
N SER A 76 -1.39 -17.83 -3.50
CA SER A 76 -1.55 -18.24 -4.89
C SER A 76 -1.05 -19.65 -5.13
N LYS A 77 0.03 -20.04 -4.47
CA LYS A 77 0.61 -21.38 -4.64
C LYS A 77 -0.26 -22.49 -4.07
N THR A 78 -1.12 -22.18 -3.09
CA THR A 78 -1.97 -23.18 -2.47
C THR A 78 -3.24 -23.46 -3.27
N HIS A 79 -3.47 -22.71 -4.31
CA HIS A 79 -4.56 -22.95 -5.24
C HIS A 79 -4.09 -23.83 -6.39
#